data_34f969a2652f0001b72ccbe0dec3730a
#
_entry.id   34f969a2652f0001b72ccbe0dec3730a
#
_cell.length_a   1.000
_cell.length_b   1.000
_cell.length_c   1.000
_cell.angle_alpha   90.00
_cell.angle_beta   90.00
_cell.angle_gamma   90.00
#
_symmetry.space_group_name_H-M   'P 1'
#
loop_
_entity.id
_entity.type
_entity.pdbx_description
1 polymer ?
#
loop_
_entity_poly.entity_id
_entity_poly.type
_entity_poly.pdbx_seq_one_letter_code
_entity_poly.pdbx_strand_id
1 'polypeptide(L)'
;SVDPREIGRLLGVSAILEGSVRKAGDQLRITTQLINAEDGYHLWSKTYDRKLTDIFAIQDEISKAITEALSVQIMSGASAPRAANIDPAAYDLYLRARQLLARRRAESILQAATLFEAAAIIDPKFDAAWSGRARALSLAWNYAGSTVGSDHFLDAKQSAKRALALNPRNAEAHSALGYIEVLQLWNWDEGLRETQQAIALAPNDAEVANFAGDVYRSLGD
;
A
#
# COMPACT_ATOMS: atom_id res chain seq x y z
N SER A 1 20.53 12.39 11.22
CA SER A 1 20.07 11.74 9.99
C SER A 1 21.11 10.72 9.56
N VAL A 2 20.68 9.58 9.08
CA VAL A 2 21.57 8.57 8.51
C VAL A 2 22.07 9.11 7.16
N ASP A 3 23.35 8.86 6.84
CA ASP A 3 23.93 9.31 5.57
C ASP A 3 23.25 8.57 4.39
N PRO A 4 22.69 9.29 3.41
CA PRO A 4 22.05 8.66 2.24
C PRO A 4 22.96 7.67 1.50
N ARG A 5 24.27 7.90 1.48
CA ARG A 5 25.24 6.98 0.85
C ARG A 5 25.31 5.63 1.56
N GLU A 6 25.19 5.63 2.89
CA GLU A 6 25.16 4.42 3.69
C GLU A 6 23.86 3.63 3.45
N ILE A 7 22.73 4.35 3.40
CA ILE A 7 21.43 3.74 3.06
C ILE A 7 21.47 3.13 1.67
N GLY A 8 21.98 3.87 0.67
CA GLY A 8 22.10 3.38 -0.70
C GLY A 8 22.93 2.11 -0.82
N ARG A 9 24.05 2.04 -0.12
CA ARG A 9 24.92 0.87 -0.09
C ARG A 9 24.24 -0.33 0.59
N LEU A 10 23.54 -0.11 1.70
CA LEU A 10 22.83 -1.16 2.43
C LEU A 10 21.65 -1.74 1.63
N LEU A 11 20.93 -0.90 0.90
CA LEU A 11 19.76 -1.28 0.12
C LEU A 11 20.11 -1.67 -1.33
N GLY A 12 21.35 -1.44 -1.79
CA GLY A 12 21.76 -1.70 -3.17
C GLY A 12 21.05 -0.81 -4.19
N VAL A 13 20.72 0.43 -3.83
CA VAL A 13 20.02 1.39 -4.69
C VAL A 13 20.95 2.52 -5.14
N SER A 14 20.73 3.03 -6.36
CA SER A 14 21.52 4.12 -6.94
C SER A 14 20.99 5.52 -6.62
N ALA A 15 19.74 5.62 -6.19
CA ALA A 15 19.12 6.88 -5.81
C ALA A 15 18.18 6.72 -4.61
N ILE A 16 18.06 7.76 -3.81
CA ILE A 16 17.20 7.82 -2.63
C ILE A 16 16.31 9.04 -2.76
N LEU A 17 15.00 8.83 -2.59
CA LEU A 17 14.04 9.90 -2.44
C LEU A 17 13.79 10.14 -0.96
N GLU A 18 14.04 11.34 -0.50
CA GLU A 18 13.64 11.77 0.83
C GLU A 18 12.77 13.02 0.78
N GLY A 19 12.04 13.26 1.86
CA GLY A 19 11.21 14.44 1.96
C GLY A 19 10.57 14.62 3.31
N SER A 20 9.91 15.76 3.46
CA SER A 20 9.16 16.10 4.66
C SER A 20 7.81 16.69 4.29
N VAL A 21 6.81 16.40 5.10
CA VAL A 21 5.47 16.97 4.98
C VAL A 21 5.16 17.73 6.26
N ARG A 22 4.77 19.00 6.14
CA ARG A 22 4.30 19.83 7.24
C ARG A 22 2.89 20.28 6.93
N LYS A 23 1.97 20.06 7.87
CA LYS A 23 0.56 20.50 7.78
C LYS A 23 0.31 21.62 8.78
N ALA A 24 -0.33 22.70 8.32
CA ALA A 24 -0.78 23.80 9.15
C ALA A 24 -2.21 24.20 8.69
N GLY A 25 -3.21 23.73 9.43
CA GLY A 25 -4.61 23.86 9.01
C GLY A 25 -4.89 23.07 7.72
N ASP A 26 -5.33 23.76 6.70
CA ASP A 26 -5.58 23.24 5.36
C ASP A 26 -4.37 23.36 4.41
N GLN A 27 -3.27 23.96 4.87
CA GLN A 27 -2.05 24.16 4.10
C GLN A 27 -1.06 23.00 4.32
N LEU A 28 -0.46 22.56 3.22
CA LEU A 28 0.61 21.57 3.20
C LEU A 28 1.88 22.20 2.62
N ARG A 29 3.00 21.99 3.32
CA ARG A 29 4.32 22.19 2.75
C ARG A 29 4.99 20.84 2.60
N ILE A 30 5.32 20.47 1.37
CA ILE A 30 5.98 19.22 1.02
C ILE A 30 7.34 19.59 0.43
N THR A 31 8.41 19.13 1.06
CA THR A 31 9.76 19.23 0.50
C THR A 31 10.21 17.85 0.09
N THR A 32 10.66 17.70 -1.15
CA THR A 32 11.16 16.45 -1.69
C THR A 32 12.50 16.66 -2.34
N GLN A 33 13.38 15.67 -2.20
CA GLN A 33 14.70 15.69 -2.84
C GLN A 33 15.08 14.26 -3.26
N LEU A 34 15.65 14.16 -4.45
CA LEU A 34 16.22 12.95 -4.99
C LEU A 34 17.75 13.07 -4.88
N ILE A 35 18.37 12.10 -4.23
CA ILE A 35 19.79 12.08 -3.91
C ILE A 35 20.44 10.92 -4.62
N ASN A 36 21.55 11.14 -5.30
CA ASN A 36 22.41 10.09 -5.79
C ASN A 36 23.03 9.35 -4.59
N ALA A 37 22.82 8.06 -4.49
CA ALA A 37 23.28 7.26 -3.36
C ALA A 37 24.80 6.99 -3.39
N GLU A 38 25.46 7.18 -4.52
CA GLU A 38 26.89 6.93 -4.67
C GLU A 38 27.73 8.10 -4.12
N ASP A 39 27.36 9.35 -4.45
CA ASP A 39 28.12 10.55 -4.14
C ASP A 39 27.42 11.51 -3.16
N GLY A 40 26.13 11.30 -2.90
CA GLY A 40 25.32 12.14 -2.01
C GLY A 40 24.85 13.45 -2.63
N TYR A 41 25.07 13.67 -3.94
CA TYR A 41 24.60 14.89 -4.61
C TYR A 41 23.09 14.86 -4.85
N HIS A 42 22.47 16.03 -4.71
CA HIS A 42 21.06 16.21 -4.99
C HIS A 42 20.83 16.23 -6.52
N LEU A 43 20.22 15.19 -7.06
CA LEU A 43 19.80 15.10 -8.45
C LEU A 43 18.64 16.06 -8.73
N TRP A 44 17.77 16.22 -7.72
CA TRP A 44 16.60 17.07 -7.81
C TRP A 44 16.10 17.44 -6.40
N SER A 45 15.59 18.66 -6.23
CA SER A 45 14.97 19.13 -4.99
C SER A 45 13.86 20.12 -5.33
N LYS A 46 12.70 19.99 -4.68
CA LYS A 46 11.57 20.90 -4.85
C LYS A 46 10.73 21.01 -3.58
N THR A 47 10.20 22.20 -3.34
CA THR A 47 9.24 22.45 -2.28
C THR A 47 7.89 22.86 -2.89
N TYR A 48 6.83 22.26 -2.38
CA TYR A 48 5.44 22.51 -2.80
C TYR A 48 4.69 23.10 -1.61
N ASP A 49 4.05 24.25 -1.84
CA ASP A 49 3.10 24.85 -0.91
C ASP A 49 1.70 24.78 -1.55
N ARG A 50 0.83 23.97 -0.99
CA ARG A 50 -0.48 23.64 -1.57
C ARG A 50 -1.55 23.47 -0.49
N LYS A 51 -2.80 23.45 -0.92
CA LYS A 51 -3.91 23.08 -0.06
C LYS A 51 -4.02 21.56 0.06
N LEU A 52 -4.58 21.09 1.16
CA LEU A 52 -4.81 19.66 1.40
C LEU A 52 -5.68 19.01 0.31
N THR A 53 -6.60 19.76 -0.30
CA THR A 53 -7.44 19.32 -1.41
C THR A 53 -6.66 18.97 -2.67
N ASP A 54 -5.45 19.50 -2.83
CA ASP A 54 -4.64 19.37 -4.03
C ASP A 54 -3.60 18.25 -3.92
N ILE A 55 -3.67 17.44 -2.86
CA ILE A 55 -2.62 16.45 -2.52
C ILE A 55 -2.34 15.44 -3.64
N PHE A 56 -3.37 15.04 -4.39
CA PHE A 56 -3.21 14.08 -5.50
C PHE A 56 -2.54 14.72 -6.71
N ALA A 57 -2.89 15.98 -7.02
CA ALA A 57 -2.21 16.72 -8.08
C ALA A 57 -0.71 16.90 -7.76
N ILE A 58 -0.37 17.08 -6.49
CA ILE A 58 1.02 17.17 -6.02
C ILE A 58 1.73 15.82 -6.19
N GLN A 59 1.09 14.71 -5.84
CA GLN A 59 1.66 13.37 -6.02
C GLN A 59 1.99 13.08 -7.48
N ASP A 60 1.09 13.44 -8.40
CA ASP A 60 1.31 13.29 -9.84
C ASP A 60 2.46 14.18 -10.31
N GLU A 61 2.53 15.43 -9.85
CA GLU A 61 3.60 16.39 -10.19
C GLU A 61 4.96 15.88 -9.67
N ILE A 62 5.02 15.37 -8.44
CA ILE A 62 6.24 14.80 -7.84
C ILE A 62 6.67 13.55 -8.60
N SER A 63 5.75 12.63 -8.89
CA SER A 63 6.05 11.39 -9.61
C SER A 63 6.61 11.67 -11.00
N LYS A 64 6.03 12.62 -11.71
CA LYS A 64 6.51 13.06 -13.03
C LYS A 64 7.91 13.67 -12.94
N ALA A 65 8.13 14.57 -11.97
CA ALA A 65 9.42 15.24 -11.78
C ALA A 65 10.54 14.24 -11.40
N ILE A 66 10.24 13.22 -10.57
CA ILE A 66 11.18 12.15 -10.23
C ILE A 66 11.53 11.33 -11.48
N THR A 67 10.52 10.95 -12.25
CA THR A 67 10.73 10.18 -13.49
C THR A 67 11.62 10.93 -14.48
N GLU A 68 11.38 12.23 -14.65
CA GLU A 68 12.18 13.11 -15.48
C GLU A 68 13.64 13.23 -14.96
N ALA A 69 13.80 13.39 -13.63
CA ALA A 69 15.12 13.55 -13.00
C ALA A 69 15.98 12.27 -13.06
N LEU A 70 15.35 11.10 -12.99
CA LEU A 70 16.06 9.82 -13.08
C LEU A 70 16.42 9.44 -14.51
N SER A 71 15.87 10.09 -15.55
CA SER A 71 16.01 9.71 -16.95
C SER A 71 15.74 8.21 -17.20
N VAL A 72 14.98 7.59 -16.31
CA VAL A 72 14.67 6.17 -16.39
C VAL A 72 13.54 6.01 -17.40
N GLN A 73 13.81 5.37 -18.51
CA GLN A 73 12.79 4.67 -19.26
C GLN A 73 12.24 3.56 -18.36
N ILE A 74 11.27 3.90 -17.51
CA ILE A 74 10.42 2.88 -16.89
C ILE A 74 9.70 2.26 -18.09
N MET A 75 10.23 1.11 -18.52
CA MET A 75 9.62 0.29 -19.55
C MET A 75 8.14 0.15 -19.19
N SER A 76 7.34 0.79 -20.00
CA SER A 76 5.90 0.84 -20.05
C SER A 76 5.23 -0.43 -19.55
N GLY A 77 4.51 -0.33 -18.45
CA GLY A 77 3.68 -1.42 -17.92
C GLY A 77 2.92 -1.08 -16.66
N ALA A 78 3.44 -0.22 -15.82
CA ALA A 78 2.72 0.25 -14.65
C ALA A 78 2.11 1.63 -14.95
N SER A 79 0.89 1.65 -15.45
CA SER A 79 0.05 2.84 -15.28
C SER A 79 0.00 3.11 -13.79
N ALA A 80 0.60 4.21 -13.35
CA ALA A 80 0.32 4.74 -12.02
C ALA A 80 -1.21 4.75 -11.85
N PRO A 81 -1.76 4.27 -10.74
CA PRO A 81 -3.19 4.35 -10.52
C PRO A 81 -3.56 5.81 -10.74
N ARG A 82 -4.43 6.04 -11.71
CA ARG A 82 -5.02 7.35 -11.94
C ARG A 82 -5.56 7.78 -10.60
N ALA A 83 -5.00 8.85 -10.02
CA ALA A 83 -5.52 9.42 -8.78
C ALA A 83 -6.99 9.79 -9.06
N ALA A 84 -7.88 8.85 -8.79
CA ALA A 84 -9.30 9.13 -8.71
C ALA A 84 -9.42 10.29 -7.70
N ASN A 85 -10.39 11.18 -7.88
CA ASN A 85 -10.72 12.21 -6.91
C ASN A 85 -11.15 11.52 -5.60
N ILE A 86 -10.18 11.07 -4.82
CA ILE A 86 -10.41 10.42 -3.52
C ILE A 86 -10.79 11.53 -2.55
N ASP A 87 -11.84 11.29 -1.77
CA ASP A 87 -12.24 12.22 -0.73
C ASP A 87 -11.10 12.42 0.28
N PRO A 88 -10.68 13.66 0.60
CA PRO A 88 -9.56 13.92 1.51
C PRO A 88 -9.76 13.34 2.92
N ALA A 89 -11.01 13.26 3.41
CA ALA A 89 -11.31 12.67 4.70
C ALA A 89 -11.16 11.14 4.65
N ALA A 90 -11.56 10.50 3.55
CA ALA A 90 -11.33 9.08 3.32
C ALA A 90 -9.84 8.76 3.28
N TYR A 91 -9.06 9.61 2.60
CA TYR A 91 -7.61 9.43 2.50
C TYR A 91 -6.89 9.60 3.85
N ASP A 92 -7.28 10.57 4.68
CA ASP A 92 -6.71 10.75 6.03
C ASP A 92 -6.96 9.50 6.90
N LEU A 93 -8.18 8.96 6.88
CA LEU A 93 -8.51 7.72 7.57
C LEU A 93 -7.70 6.53 7.05
N TYR A 94 -7.54 6.41 5.75
CA TYR A 94 -6.73 5.39 5.11
C TYR A 94 -5.26 5.44 5.58
N LEU A 95 -4.65 6.63 5.62
CA LEU A 95 -3.26 6.79 6.08
C LEU A 95 -3.09 6.41 7.55
N ARG A 96 -4.04 6.80 8.41
CA ARG A 96 -4.05 6.39 9.83
C ARG A 96 -4.22 4.88 9.98
N ALA A 97 -5.10 4.28 9.19
CA ALA A 97 -5.28 2.83 9.17
C ALA A 97 -3.99 2.11 8.79
N ARG A 98 -3.29 2.57 7.75
CA ARG A 98 -1.99 2.03 7.35
C ARG A 98 -0.94 2.12 8.47
N GLN A 99 -0.89 3.24 9.17
CA GLN A 99 0.02 3.41 10.30
C GLN A 99 -0.29 2.45 11.45
N LEU A 100 -1.57 2.22 11.75
CA LEU A 100 -1.99 1.26 12.77
C LEU A 100 -1.65 -0.17 12.36
N LEU A 101 -1.92 -0.54 11.13
CA LEU A 101 -1.63 -1.86 10.58
C LEU A 101 -0.13 -2.20 10.65
N ALA A 102 0.73 -1.21 10.42
CA ALA A 102 2.18 -1.37 10.50
C ALA A 102 2.70 -1.71 11.91
N ARG A 103 1.92 -1.44 12.96
CA ARG A 103 2.29 -1.77 14.36
C ARG A 103 2.25 -3.27 14.65
N ARG A 104 1.59 -4.07 13.83
CA ARG A 104 1.49 -5.53 13.96
C ARG A 104 1.03 -6.01 15.35
N ARG A 105 0.05 -5.34 15.96
CA ARG A 105 -0.58 -5.72 17.21
C ARG A 105 -2.07 -6.00 17.00
N ALA A 106 -2.64 -6.99 17.67
CA ALA A 106 -4.06 -7.37 17.52
C ALA A 106 -5.02 -6.17 17.57
N GLU A 107 -4.93 -5.36 18.61
CA GLU A 107 -5.75 -4.16 18.77
C GLU A 107 -5.57 -3.16 17.63
N SER A 108 -4.32 -2.88 17.24
CA SER A 108 -4.01 -1.94 16.15
C SER A 108 -4.52 -2.44 14.80
N ILE A 109 -4.48 -3.75 14.55
CA ILE A 109 -4.99 -4.36 13.32
C ILE A 109 -6.51 -4.23 13.25
N LEU A 110 -7.23 -4.49 14.33
CA LEU A 110 -8.69 -4.33 14.39
C LEU A 110 -9.10 -2.87 14.22
N GLN A 111 -8.41 -1.95 14.89
CA GLN A 111 -8.62 -0.51 14.70
C GLN A 111 -8.34 -0.09 13.25
N ALA A 112 -7.29 -0.64 12.61
CA ALA A 112 -7.00 -0.36 11.21
C ALA A 112 -8.14 -0.83 10.30
N ALA A 113 -8.70 -2.03 10.51
CA ALA A 113 -9.83 -2.53 9.75
C ALA A 113 -11.05 -1.58 9.83
N THR A 114 -11.35 -1.07 11.03
CA THR A 114 -12.43 -0.09 11.24
C THR A 114 -12.17 1.23 10.51
N LEU A 115 -10.94 1.74 10.53
CA LEU A 115 -10.61 2.98 9.83
C LEU A 115 -10.62 2.81 8.30
N PHE A 116 -10.16 1.66 7.78
CA PHE A 116 -10.29 1.35 6.36
C PHE A 116 -11.75 1.27 5.93
N GLU A 117 -12.61 0.67 6.75
CA GLU A 117 -14.04 0.62 6.50
C GLU A 117 -14.65 2.02 6.46
N ALA A 118 -14.33 2.86 7.44
CA ALA A 118 -14.80 4.25 7.48
C ALA A 118 -14.34 5.03 6.24
N ALA A 119 -13.09 4.84 5.78
CA ALA A 119 -12.60 5.43 4.55
C ALA A 119 -13.39 4.95 3.33
N ALA A 120 -13.69 3.66 3.24
CA ALA A 120 -14.48 3.07 2.16
C ALA A 120 -15.96 3.47 2.18
N ILE A 121 -16.50 3.82 3.34
CA ILE A 121 -17.86 4.38 3.47
C ILE A 121 -17.91 5.82 2.95
N ILE A 122 -16.90 6.63 3.29
CA ILE A 122 -16.81 8.03 2.80
C ILE A 122 -16.59 8.06 1.28
N ASP A 123 -15.67 7.24 0.78
CA ASP A 123 -15.42 7.11 -0.65
C ASP A 123 -15.52 5.63 -1.10
N PRO A 124 -16.71 5.19 -1.54
CA PRO A 124 -16.93 3.81 -1.97
C PRO A 124 -16.15 3.38 -3.21
N LYS A 125 -15.52 4.33 -3.93
CA LYS A 125 -14.68 4.06 -5.10
C LYS A 125 -13.19 3.95 -4.76
N PHE A 126 -12.84 4.16 -3.51
CA PHE A 126 -11.47 4.07 -3.03
C PHE A 126 -11.05 2.59 -2.86
N ASP A 127 -10.57 1.97 -3.93
CA ASP A 127 -10.18 0.55 -3.96
C ASP A 127 -9.12 0.19 -2.91
N ALA A 128 -8.14 1.08 -2.66
CA ALA A 128 -7.11 0.84 -1.65
C ALA A 128 -7.65 0.81 -0.21
N ALA A 129 -8.77 1.48 0.09
CA ALA A 129 -9.41 1.35 1.40
C ALA A 129 -10.05 -0.04 1.55
N TRP A 130 -10.66 -0.55 0.50
CA TRP A 130 -11.22 -1.91 0.48
C TRP A 130 -10.14 -2.99 0.57
N SER A 131 -9.03 -2.87 -0.16
CA SER A 131 -7.92 -3.83 -0.07
C SER A 131 -7.22 -3.77 1.29
N GLY A 132 -7.01 -2.57 1.84
CA GLY A 132 -6.47 -2.40 3.19
C GLY A 132 -7.35 -3.03 4.26
N ARG A 133 -8.69 -2.91 4.15
CA ARG A 133 -9.63 -3.59 5.05
C ARG A 133 -9.51 -5.11 4.93
N ALA A 134 -9.49 -5.63 3.70
CA ALA A 134 -9.33 -7.06 3.46
C ALA A 134 -8.05 -7.60 4.11
N ARG A 135 -6.94 -6.91 3.92
CA ARG A 135 -5.65 -7.27 4.52
C ARG A 135 -5.68 -7.21 6.04
N ALA A 136 -6.24 -6.15 6.63
CA ALA A 136 -6.33 -6.01 8.09
C ALA A 136 -7.15 -7.15 8.70
N LEU A 137 -8.29 -7.50 8.11
CA LEU A 137 -9.14 -8.61 8.57
C LEU A 137 -8.44 -9.96 8.38
N SER A 138 -7.72 -10.17 7.28
CA SER A 138 -6.94 -11.40 7.07
C SER A 138 -5.86 -11.60 8.14
N LEU A 139 -5.20 -10.53 8.55
CA LEU A 139 -4.19 -10.56 9.60
C LEU A 139 -4.80 -10.68 11.01
N ALA A 140 -6.03 -10.21 11.23
CA ALA A 140 -6.64 -10.19 12.54
C ALA A 140 -6.67 -11.58 13.19
N TRP A 141 -6.92 -12.62 12.42
CA TRP A 141 -6.90 -14.01 12.92
C TRP A 141 -5.53 -14.42 13.49
N ASN A 142 -4.46 -14.08 12.81
CA ASN A 142 -3.10 -14.47 13.24
C ASN A 142 -2.67 -13.77 14.53
N TYR A 143 -3.19 -12.56 14.78
CA TYR A 143 -2.78 -11.74 15.91
C TYR A 143 -3.78 -11.74 17.06
N ALA A 144 -5.06 -11.95 16.82
CA ALA A 144 -6.13 -11.92 17.81
C ALA A 144 -6.74 -13.32 18.08
N GLY A 145 -6.41 -14.32 17.24
CA GLY A 145 -6.86 -15.70 17.40
C GLY A 145 -8.38 -15.83 17.39
N SER A 146 -8.91 -16.76 18.18
CA SER A 146 -10.34 -17.06 18.25
C SER A 146 -11.22 -15.95 18.81
N THR A 147 -10.66 -14.83 19.27
CA THR A 147 -11.43 -13.65 19.67
C THR A 147 -12.07 -12.94 18.47
N VAL A 148 -11.58 -13.27 17.27
CA VAL A 148 -12.11 -12.79 15.98
C VAL A 148 -13.00 -13.89 15.42
N GLY A 149 -14.29 -13.65 15.30
CA GLY A 149 -15.24 -14.65 14.79
C GLY A 149 -14.95 -15.06 13.33
N SER A 150 -15.47 -16.23 12.92
CA SER A 150 -15.31 -16.74 11.55
C SER A 150 -15.81 -15.80 10.44
N ASP A 151 -16.71 -14.90 10.76
CA ASP A 151 -17.28 -13.93 9.82
C ASP A 151 -16.25 -12.93 9.28
N HIS A 152 -15.13 -12.73 10.00
CA HIS A 152 -14.04 -11.86 9.55
C HIS A 152 -13.43 -12.29 8.21
N PHE A 153 -13.40 -13.58 7.92
CA PHE A 153 -12.88 -14.07 6.64
C PHE A 153 -13.83 -13.80 5.49
N LEU A 154 -15.13 -13.91 5.75
CA LEU A 154 -16.15 -13.56 4.75
C LEU A 154 -16.11 -12.05 4.47
N ASP A 155 -15.99 -11.25 5.49
CA ASP A 155 -15.84 -9.79 5.38
C ASP A 155 -14.55 -9.39 4.66
N ALA A 156 -13.44 -10.07 4.98
CA ALA A 156 -12.17 -9.87 4.28
C ALA A 156 -12.28 -10.22 2.80
N LYS A 157 -12.86 -11.37 2.48
CA LYS A 157 -13.10 -11.83 1.10
C LYS A 157 -14.00 -10.85 0.33
N GLN A 158 -15.08 -10.40 0.96
CA GLN A 158 -15.99 -9.42 0.35
C GLN A 158 -15.28 -8.09 0.06
N SER A 159 -14.46 -7.62 1.01
CA SER A 159 -13.67 -6.40 0.85
C SER A 159 -12.66 -6.53 -0.29
N ALA A 160 -11.92 -7.65 -0.38
CA ALA A 160 -10.98 -7.92 -1.48
C ALA A 160 -11.72 -7.94 -2.83
N LYS A 161 -12.84 -8.64 -2.93
CA LYS A 161 -13.65 -8.67 -4.16
C LYS A 161 -14.17 -7.29 -4.54
N ARG A 162 -14.53 -6.45 -3.56
CA ARG A 162 -14.96 -5.08 -3.83
C ARG A 162 -13.81 -4.24 -4.38
N ALA A 163 -12.61 -4.36 -3.81
CA ALA A 163 -11.42 -3.70 -4.33
C ALA A 163 -11.12 -4.12 -5.78
N LEU A 164 -11.19 -5.43 -6.07
CA LEU A 164 -10.95 -5.96 -7.42
C LEU A 164 -12.02 -5.54 -8.44
N ALA A 165 -13.26 -5.39 -8.01
CA ALA A 165 -14.32 -4.85 -8.86
C ALA A 165 -14.09 -3.39 -9.27
N LEU A 166 -13.44 -2.60 -8.41
CA LEU A 166 -13.05 -1.22 -8.66
C LEU A 166 -11.74 -1.12 -9.47
N ASN A 167 -10.77 -1.96 -9.11
CA ASN A 167 -9.46 -2.02 -9.72
C ASN A 167 -8.97 -3.47 -9.85
N PRO A 168 -9.17 -4.11 -11.01
CA PRO A 168 -8.74 -5.49 -11.26
C PRO A 168 -7.21 -5.71 -11.18
N ARG A 169 -6.42 -4.65 -11.05
CA ARG A 169 -4.96 -4.71 -10.90
C ARG A 169 -4.49 -4.37 -9.49
N ASN A 170 -5.37 -4.41 -8.49
CA ASN A 170 -5.01 -4.16 -7.10
C ASN A 170 -4.29 -5.39 -6.53
N ALA A 171 -2.95 -5.33 -6.49
CA ALA A 171 -2.10 -6.42 -6.01
C ALA A 171 -2.38 -6.80 -4.54
N GLU A 172 -2.64 -5.81 -3.67
CA GLU A 172 -2.97 -6.05 -2.26
C GLU A 172 -4.27 -6.83 -2.11
N ALA A 173 -5.28 -6.53 -2.94
CA ALA A 173 -6.56 -7.25 -2.92
C ALA A 173 -6.41 -8.69 -3.42
N HIS A 174 -5.65 -8.93 -4.50
CA HIS A 174 -5.30 -10.27 -4.96
C HIS A 174 -4.55 -11.05 -3.87
N SER A 175 -3.57 -10.43 -3.23
CA SER A 175 -2.77 -11.03 -2.15
C SER A 175 -3.64 -11.43 -0.96
N ALA A 176 -4.53 -10.54 -0.50
CA ALA A 176 -5.46 -10.84 0.59
C ALA A 176 -6.44 -11.97 0.21
N LEU A 177 -6.95 -11.95 -1.02
CA LEU A 177 -7.86 -12.99 -1.50
C LEU A 177 -7.17 -14.35 -1.58
N GLY A 178 -5.97 -14.41 -2.14
CA GLY A 178 -5.16 -15.63 -2.20
C GLY A 178 -4.92 -16.25 -0.83
N TYR A 179 -4.54 -15.41 0.13
CA TYR A 179 -4.34 -15.82 1.53
C TYR A 179 -5.61 -16.40 2.15
N ILE A 180 -6.76 -15.75 1.98
CA ILE A 180 -8.04 -16.19 2.53
C ILE A 180 -8.49 -17.51 1.89
N GLU A 181 -8.39 -17.62 0.57
CA GLU A 181 -8.83 -18.81 -0.16
C GLU A 181 -8.04 -20.06 0.26
N VAL A 182 -6.72 -19.94 0.42
CA VAL A 182 -5.87 -21.07 0.83
C VAL A 182 -6.01 -21.37 2.32
N LEU A 183 -5.74 -20.39 3.17
CA LEU A 183 -5.52 -20.63 4.61
C LEU A 183 -6.80 -20.72 5.42
N GLN A 184 -7.90 -20.22 4.87
CA GLN A 184 -9.16 -20.16 5.60
C GLN A 184 -10.30 -20.95 4.94
N LEU A 185 -10.32 -20.97 3.61
CA LEU A 185 -11.40 -21.60 2.85
C LEU A 185 -11.01 -22.91 2.18
N TRP A 186 -9.72 -23.28 2.26
CA TRP A 186 -9.15 -24.52 1.69
C TRP A 186 -9.37 -24.64 0.16
N ASN A 187 -9.51 -23.50 -0.52
CA ASN A 187 -9.69 -23.42 -1.96
C ASN A 187 -8.34 -23.15 -2.63
N TRP A 188 -7.53 -24.20 -2.77
CA TRP A 188 -6.12 -24.15 -3.18
C TRP A 188 -5.93 -23.55 -4.58
N ASP A 189 -6.74 -23.97 -5.55
CA ASP A 189 -6.60 -23.55 -6.95
C ASP A 189 -6.87 -22.07 -7.11
N GLU A 190 -7.94 -21.57 -6.51
CA GLU A 190 -8.29 -20.16 -6.53
C GLU A 190 -7.21 -19.32 -5.80
N GLY A 191 -6.84 -19.76 -4.60
CA GLY A 191 -5.89 -19.06 -3.78
C GLY A 191 -4.51 -18.97 -4.42
N LEU A 192 -4.02 -20.04 -5.05
CA LEU A 192 -2.74 -20.03 -5.76
C LEU A 192 -2.79 -19.09 -6.96
N ARG A 193 -3.88 -19.08 -7.72
CA ARG A 193 -4.06 -18.19 -8.88
C ARG A 193 -4.02 -16.71 -8.44
N GLU A 194 -4.75 -16.37 -7.40
CA GLU A 194 -4.80 -15.01 -6.85
C GLU A 194 -3.44 -14.57 -6.31
N THR A 195 -2.73 -15.47 -5.62
CA THR A 195 -1.37 -15.22 -5.12
C THR A 195 -0.38 -14.96 -6.26
N GLN A 196 -0.41 -15.76 -7.32
CA GLN A 196 0.43 -15.57 -8.50
C GLN A 196 0.12 -14.25 -9.20
N GLN A 197 -1.13 -13.88 -9.29
CA GLN A 197 -1.55 -12.59 -9.85
C GLN A 197 -1.00 -11.42 -9.01
N ALA A 198 -1.05 -11.51 -7.68
CA ALA A 198 -0.50 -10.49 -6.80
C ALA A 198 1.01 -10.31 -7.01
N ILE A 199 1.77 -11.41 -7.08
CA ILE A 199 3.22 -11.38 -7.34
C ILE A 199 3.52 -10.77 -8.71
N ALA A 200 2.77 -11.14 -9.74
CA ALA A 200 2.96 -10.59 -11.08
C ALA A 200 2.71 -9.07 -11.15
N LEU A 201 1.74 -8.57 -10.36
CA LEU A 201 1.40 -7.15 -10.31
C LEU A 201 2.37 -6.32 -9.45
N ALA A 202 2.93 -6.90 -8.37
CA ALA A 202 3.80 -6.21 -7.43
C ALA A 202 4.94 -7.11 -6.92
N PRO A 203 5.90 -7.48 -7.79
CA PRO A 203 6.94 -8.47 -7.48
C PRO A 203 7.90 -8.03 -6.37
N ASN A 204 8.02 -6.73 -6.13
CA ASN A 204 8.91 -6.15 -5.11
C ASN A 204 8.17 -5.67 -3.86
N ASP A 205 6.87 -5.95 -3.73
CA ASP A 205 6.11 -5.58 -2.55
C ASP A 205 6.31 -6.61 -1.43
N ALA A 206 6.89 -6.16 -0.31
CA ALA A 206 7.20 -7.02 0.83
C ALA A 206 5.97 -7.66 1.47
N GLU A 207 4.81 -7.00 1.42
CA GLU A 207 3.58 -7.53 1.98
C GLU A 207 2.95 -8.59 1.08
N VAL A 208 3.02 -8.39 -0.23
CA VAL A 208 2.64 -9.41 -1.21
C VAL A 208 3.54 -10.65 -1.03
N ALA A 209 4.85 -10.43 -0.89
CA ALA A 209 5.80 -11.52 -0.65
C ALA A 209 5.53 -12.29 0.66
N ASN A 210 5.17 -11.57 1.74
CA ASN A 210 4.82 -12.20 3.02
C ASN A 210 3.59 -13.10 2.91
N PHE A 211 2.50 -12.61 2.31
CA PHE A 211 1.29 -13.42 2.14
C PHE A 211 1.51 -14.59 1.19
N ALA A 212 2.28 -14.39 0.12
CA ALA A 212 2.67 -15.45 -0.79
C ALA A 212 3.49 -16.54 -0.08
N GLY A 213 4.43 -16.15 0.78
CA GLY A 213 5.22 -17.09 1.57
C GLY A 213 4.36 -17.94 2.51
N ASP A 214 3.31 -17.36 3.12
CA ASP A 214 2.38 -18.12 3.96
C ASP A 214 1.55 -19.11 3.11
N VAL A 215 1.10 -18.68 1.93
CA VAL A 215 0.36 -19.53 0.98
C VAL A 215 1.23 -20.70 0.51
N TYR A 216 2.44 -20.46 0.00
CA TYR A 216 3.33 -21.53 -0.48
C TYR A 216 3.75 -22.48 0.64
N ARG A 217 4.06 -21.97 1.82
CA ARG A 217 4.37 -22.83 2.99
C ARG A 217 3.22 -23.75 3.35
N SER A 218 1.97 -23.32 3.23
CA SER A 218 0.80 -24.17 3.50
C SER A 218 0.57 -25.23 2.42
N LEU A 219 1.12 -25.02 1.21
CA LEU A 219 1.09 -25.98 0.12
C LEU A 219 2.24 -27.03 0.20
N GLY A 220 3.24 -26.79 1.08
CA GLY A 220 4.37 -27.69 1.26
C GLY A 220 5.59 -27.37 0.40
N ASP A 221 5.66 -26.17 -0.14
CA ASP A 221 6.78 -25.63 -0.91
C ASP A 221 7.68 -24.69 -0.09
#